data_39e13c73265b46006663776ce46a9759
#
_entry.id   39e13c73265b46006663776ce46a9759
#
_cell.length_a   1.000
_cell.length_b   1.000
_cell.length_c   1.000
_cell.angle_alpha   90.00
_cell.angle_beta   90.00
_cell.angle_gamma   90.00
#
_symmetry.space_group_name_H-M   'P 1'
#
loop_
_entity.id
_entity.type
_entity.pdbx_description
1 polymer ?
#
loop_
_entity_poly.entity_id
_entity_poly.type
_entity_poly.pdbx_seq_one_letter_code
_entity_poly.pdbx_strand_id
1 'polypeptide(L)'
;MSRRKRMAIVTTEWRYHCHAWHMAERFLVGYPTQGHWHEPELEVVSAYVDQFPEKELSRQRSEEFGFPIYDSVAEALRCGGTELAVDAVLLIGEHGDYPKNEFGQTLYPRYELFKQITDVYRAD
;
A
#
# COMPACT_ATOMS: atom_id res chain seq x y z
N MET A 1 16.08 -22.10 -0.81
CA MET A 1 15.23 -21.06 -1.46
C MET A 1 15.33 -19.77 -0.68
N SER A 2 15.63 -18.70 -1.37
CA SER A 2 15.61 -17.39 -0.72
C SER A 2 14.16 -16.94 -0.53
N ARG A 3 13.86 -16.45 0.65
CA ARG A 3 12.57 -15.89 0.97
C ARG A 3 12.41 -14.54 0.25
N ARG A 4 11.25 -14.31 -0.33
CA ARG A 4 10.93 -12.99 -0.90
C ARG A 4 10.91 -11.94 0.20
N LYS A 5 11.33 -10.72 -0.14
CA LYS A 5 11.22 -9.57 0.77
C LYS A 5 9.75 -9.23 0.99
N ARG A 6 9.44 -8.74 2.16
CA ARG A 6 8.06 -8.45 2.59
C ARG A 6 7.77 -6.96 2.44
N MET A 7 6.61 -6.65 1.88
CA MET A 7 6.22 -5.26 1.62
C MET A 7 4.81 -4.96 2.12
N ALA A 8 4.64 -3.80 2.74
CA ALA A 8 3.33 -3.25 3.07
C ALA A 8 2.95 -2.22 2.01
N ILE A 9 1.67 -2.16 1.66
CA ILE A 9 1.11 -1.11 0.82
C ILE A 9 0.38 -0.12 1.73
N VAL A 10 0.71 1.17 1.58
CA VAL A 10 0.03 2.26 2.28
C VAL A 10 -0.53 3.18 1.20
N THR A 11 -1.83 3.23 1.04
CA THR A 11 -2.46 4.00 -0.03
C THR A 11 -3.69 4.74 0.46
N THR A 12 -4.01 5.85 -0.22
CA THR A 12 -5.21 6.63 0.08
C THR A 12 -6.47 5.91 -0.38
N GLU A 13 -6.44 5.34 -1.59
CA GLU A 13 -7.54 4.49 -2.09
C GLU A 13 -7.02 3.54 -3.15
N TRP A 14 -7.80 2.51 -3.44
CA TRP A 14 -7.43 1.47 -4.41
C TRP A 14 -8.65 1.13 -5.25
N ARG A 15 -8.70 1.66 -6.45
CA ARG A 15 -9.79 1.40 -7.39
C ARG A 15 -9.22 1.26 -8.80
N TYR A 16 -10.05 0.79 -9.71
CA TYR A 16 -9.63 0.55 -11.10
C TYR A 16 -9.03 1.82 -11.71
N HIS A 17 -7.87 1.68 -12.34
CA HIS A 17 -7.09 2.74 -13.01
C HIS A 17 -6.47 3.79 -12.09
N CYS A 18 -6.57 3.65 -10.76
CA CYS A 18 -5.84 4.55 -9.86
C CYS A 18 -4.37 4.13 -9.75
N HIS A 19 -3.55 4.95 -9.09
CA HIS A 19 -2.12 4.66 -8.94
C HIS A 19 -1.88 3.33 -8.20
N ALA A 20 -2.67 3.02 -7.18
CA ALA A 20 -2.54 1.74 -6.48
C ALA A 20 -2.82 0.56 -7.41
N TRP A 21 -3.82 0.68 -8.28
CA TRP A 21 -4.12 -0.35 -9.27
C TRP A 21 -2.94 -0.58 -10.21
N HIS A 22 -2.37 0.51 -10.74
CA HIS A 22 -1.24 0.41 -11.66
C HIS A 22 0.04 -0.10 -11.01
N MET A 23 0.32 0.32 -9.78
CA MET A 23 1.61 0.05 -9.14
C MET A 23 1.57 -1.17 -8.24
N ALA A 24 0.60 -1.23 -7.33
CA ALA A 24 0.57 -2.30 -6.34
C ALA A 24 0.24 -3.66 -6.95
N GLU A 25 -0.63 -3.70 -7.94
CA GLU A 25 -1.03 -4.99 -8.53
C GLU A 25 0.09 -5.67 -9.31
N ARG A 26 1.11 -4.93 -9.74
CA ARG A 26 2.30 -5.55 -10.34
C ARG A 26 3.04 -6.43 -9.34
N PHE A 27 2.99 -6.08 -8.06
CA PHE A 27 3.59 -6.90 -7.00
C PHE A 27 2.71 -8.09 -6.62
N LEU A 28 1.42 -8.05 -6.92
CA LEU A 28 0.52 -9.16 -6.67
C LEU A 28 0.57 -10.22 -7.77
N VAL A 29 0.54 -9.76 -9.03
CA VAL A 29 0.40 -10.68 -10.18
C VAL A 29 1.67 -10.78 -11.03
N GLY A 30 2.65 -9.90 -10.83
CA GLY A 30 3.81 -9.81 -11.70
C GLY A 30 3.55 -8.92 -12.91
N TYR A 31 4.49 -8.91 -13.85
CA TYR A 31 4.39 -8.06 -15.04
C TYR A 31 5.25 -8.61 -16.18
N PRO A 32 4.89 -8.34 -17.43
CA PRO A 32 5.70 -8.75 -18.58
C PRO A 32 6.79 -7.72 -18.88
N THR A 33 7.99 -8.20 -19.23
CA THR A 33 9.05 -7.37 -19.76
C THR A 33 9.95 -8.21 -20.65
N GLN A 34 10.39 -7.64 -21.77
CA GLN A 34 11.27 -8.29 -22.73
C GLN A 34 10.79 -9.69 -23.14
N GLY A 35 9.48 -9.85 -23.33
CA GLY A 35 8.88 -11.11 -23.75
C GLY A 35 8.74 -12.16 -22.67
N HIS A 36 9.05 -11.85 -21.42
CA HIS A 36 8.96 -12.78 -20.29
C HIS A 36 8.09 -12.22 -19.18
N TRP A 37 7.48 -13.12 -18.42
CA TRP A 37 6.72 -12.76 -17.23
C TRP A 37 7.66 -12.71 -16.03
N HIS A 38 7.65 -11.59 -15.32
CA HIS A 38 8.47 -11.40 -14.12
C HIS A 38 7.61 -11.44 -12.87
N GLU A 39 8.08 -12.17 -11.87
CA GLU A 39 7.53 -12.10 -10.53
C GLU A 39 8.45 -11.22 -9.69
N PRO A 40 7.92 -10.19 -9.02
CA PRO A 40 8.77 -9.30 -8.21
C PRO A 40 9.37 -10.02 -7.02
N GLU A 41 10.50 -9.53 -6.56
CA GLU A 41 11.18 -10.05 -5.36
C GLU A 41 10.50 -9.62 -4.07
N LEU A 42 9.56 -8.67 -4.15
CA LEU A 42 8.79 -8.18 -3.02
C LEU A 42 7.43 -8.83 -3.00
N GLU A 43 7.05 -9.34 -1.84
CA GLU A 43 5.75 -9.95 -1.59
C GLU A 43 4.88 -8.99 -0.78
N VAL A 44 3.65 -8.74 -1.23
CA VAL A 44 2.70 -7.93 -0.47
C VAL A 44 2.15 -8.76 0.67
N VAL A 45 2.42 -8.34 1.90
CA VAL A 45 2.01 -9.09 3.11
C VAL A 45 0.99 -8.34 3.96
N SER A 46 0.81 -7.05 3.71
CA SER A 46 -0.14 -6.23 4.46
C SER A 46 -0.50 -4.97 3.68
N ALA A 47 -1.57 -4.31 4.09
CA ALA A 47 -1.97 -3.03 3.52
C ALA A 47 -2.67 -2.15 4.55
N TYR A 48 -2.53 -0.85 4.37
CA TYR A 48 -3.36 0.17 4.97
C TYR A 48 -3.99 0.98 3.83
N VAL A 49 -5.31 1.14 3.87
CA VAL A 49 -6.07 1.91 2.88
C VAL A 49 -6.88 2.95 3.63
N ASP A 50 -6.68 4.23 3.29
CA ASP A 50 -7.26 5.34 4.04
C ASP A 50 -8.75 5.53 3.74
N GLN A 51 -9.17 5.30 2.49
CA GLN A 51 -10.55 5.47 2.06
C GLN A 51 -11.03 4.28 1.25
N PHE A 52 -12.31 3.95 1.42
CA PHE A 52 -12.96 2.85 0.70
C PHE A 52 -14.15 3.39 -0.09
N PRO A 53 -13.89 4.07 -1.24
CA PRO A 53 -14.99 4.57 -2.05
C PRO A 53 -15.80 3.44 -2.68
N GLU A 54 -16.95 3.78 -3.24
CA GLU A 54 -17.75 2.83 -4.02
C GLU A 54 -16.89 2.27 -5.16
N LYS A 55 -16.99 0.98 -5.42
CA LYS A 55 -16.21 0.26 -6.44
C LYS A 55 -14.70 0.17 -6.15
N GLU A 56 -14.30 0.35 -4.88
CA GLU A 56 -12.90 0.12 -4.50
C GLU A 56 -12.55 -1.38 -4.64
N LEU A 57 -11.27 -1.66 -4.78
CA LEU A 57 -10.77 -3.02 -5.07
C LEU A 57 -9.94 -3.64 -3.95
N SER A 58 -9.54 -2.84 -2.95
CA SER A 58 -8.58 -3.31 -1.93
C SER A 58 -9.07 -4.56 -1.20
N ARG A 59 -10.34 -4.58 -0.83
CA ARG A 59 -10.91 -5.72 -0.09
C ARG A 59 -10.94 -6.98 -0.94
N GLN A 60 -11.27 -6.84 -2.23
CA GLN A 60 -11.26 -7.96 -3.17
C GLN A 60 -9.84 -8.49 -3.38
N ARG A 61 -8.86 -7.60 -3.51
CA ARG A 61 -7.46 -7.99 -3.67
C ARG A 61 -6.91 -8.64 -2.40
N SER A 62 -7.28 -8.11 -1.24
CA SER A 62 -6.93 -8.70 0.05
C SER A 62 -7.39 -10.16 0.14
N GLU A 63 -8.64 -10.40 -0.22
CA GLU A 63 -9.22 -11.74 -0.20
C GLU A 63 -8.56 -12.66 -1.23
N GLU A 64 -8.38 -12.18 -2.46
CA GLU A 64 -7.84 -12.97 -3.56
C GLU A 64 -6.37 -13.34 -3.34
N PHE A 65 -5.56 -12.43 -2.83
CA PHE A 65 -4.12 -12.63 -2.67
C PHE A 65 -3.67 -12.90 -1.24
N GLY A 66 -4.59 -12.88 -0.28
CA GLY A 66 -4.33 -13.34 1.07
C GLY A 66 -3.53 -12.38 1.95
N PHE A 67 -3.57 -11.07 1.70
CA PHE A 67 -2.96 -10.10 2.59
C PHE A 67 -4.02 -9.36 3.40
N PRO A 68 -3.81 -9.16 4.72
CA PRO A 68 -4.76 -8.41 5.52
C PRO A 68 -4.69 -6.90 5.27
N ILE A 69 -5.82 -6.21 5.47
CA ILE A 69 -5.90 -4.76 5.48
C ILE A 69 -6.08 -4.33 6.93
N TYR A 70 -5.17 -3.50 7.43
CA TYR A 70 -5.18 -3.04 8.82
C TYR A 70 -5.78 -1.65 8.94
N ASP A 71 -6.19 -1.28 10.14
CA ASP A 71 -6.85 -0.01 10.42
C ASP A 71 -5.88 1.15 10.67
N SER A 72 -4.59 0.87 10.75
CA SER A 72 -3.58 1.90 10.92
C SER A 72 -2.31 1.55 10.14
N VAL A 73 -1.52 2.57 9.83
CA VAL A 73 -0.21 2.39 9.20
C VAL A 73 0.69 1.53 10.07
N ALA A 74 0.74 1.80 11.37
CA ALA A 74 1.60 1.05 12.28
C ALA A 74 1.24 -0.44 12.30
N GLU A 75 -0.05 -0.75 12.37
CA GLU A 75 -0.49 -2.15 12.33
C GLU A 75 -0.10 -2.84 11.03
N ALA A 76 -0.22 -2.14 9.89
CA ALA A 76 0.17 -2.70 8.59
C ALA A 76 1.67 -3.01 8.54
N LEU A 77 2.51 -2.09 9.01
CA LEU A 77 3.96 -2.28 8.99
C LEU A 77 4.43 -3.36 9.98
N ARG A 78 3.67 -3.56 11.04
CA ARG A 78 3.95 -4.59 12.04
C ARG A 78 3.22 -5.90 11.79
N CYS A 79 2.42 -5.95 10.73
CA CYS A 79 1.59 -7.12 10.39
C CYS A 79 0.78 -7.60 11.59
N GLY A 80 0.22 -6.64 12.34
CA GLY A 80 -0.58 -6.91 13.54
C GLY A 80 0.22 -7.24 14.79
N GLY A 81 1.54 -7.20 14.72
CA GLY A 81 2.43 -7.51 15.85
C GLY A 81 2.92 -6.26 16.58
N THR A 82 4.04 -6.42 17.28
CA THR A 82 4.62 -5.36 18.12
C THR A 82 5.89 -4.74 17.52
N GLU A 83 6.43 -5.30 16.46
CA GLU A 83 7.66 -4.85 15.83
C GLU A 83 7.50 -4.75 14.31
N LEU A 84 8.34 -3.93 13.68
CA LEU A 84 8.39 -3.82 12.21
C LEU A 84 8.57 -5.22 11.59
N ALA A 85 7.67 -5.57 10.69
CA ALA A 85 7.61 -6.91 10.10
C ALA A 85 7.71 -6.90 8.57
N VAL A 86 8.07 -5.76 7.96
CA VAL A 86 8.22 -5.63 6.51
C VAL A 86 9.59 -5.06 6.17
N ASP A 87 10.06 -5.37 4.98
CA ASP A 87 11.35 -4.89 4.46
C ASP A 87 11.20 -3.60 3.66
N ALA A 88 9.99 -3.33 3.16
CA ALA A 88 9.71 -2.18 2.32
C ALA A 88 8.26 -1.73 2.47
N VAL A 89 8.02 -0.48 2.12
CA VAL A 89 6.67 0.10 2.09
C VAL A 89 6.47 0.81 0.76
N LEU A 90 5.36 0.51 0.10
CA LEU A 90 4.93 1.24 -1.09
C LEU A 90 3.87 2.24 -0.66
N LEU A 91 4.21 3.53 -0.68
CA LEU A 91 3.30 4.61 -0.30
C LEU A 91 2.74 5.27 -1.55
N ILE A 92 1.41 5.28 -1.65
CA ILE A 92 0.70 5.87 -2.80
C ILE A 92 -0.37 6.83 -2.26
N GLY A 93 -0.11 8.12 -2.32
CA GLY A 93 -1.01 9.16 -1.81
C GLY A 93 -1.57 10.04 -2.91
N GLU A 94 -2.12 9.43 -3.97
CA GLU A 94 -2.48 10.16 -5.19
C GLU A 94 -3.97 10.41 -5.40
N HIS A 95 -4.85 9.62 -4.84
CA HIS A 95 -6.28 9.74 -5.06
C HIS A 95 -7.02 9.78 -3.73
N GLY A 96 -8.26 10.24 -3.77
CA GLY A 96 -9.11 10.27 -2.60
C GLY A 96 -9.90 11.55 -2.48
N ASP A 97 -10.90 11.54 -1.60
CA ASP A 97 -11.75 12.68 -1.29
C ASP A 97 -11.19 13.41 -0.07
N TYR A 98 -10.35 14.41 -0.33
CA TYR A 98 -9.68 15.18 0.72
C TYR A 98 -9.98 16.66 0.56
N PRO A 99 -9.91 17.45 1.65
CA PRO A 99 -10.17 18.89 1.58
C PRO A 99 -9.19 19.60 0.65
N LYS A 100 -9.61 20.76 0.16
CA LYS A 100 -8.77 21.63 -0.66
C LYS A 100 -8.37 22.86 0.14
N ASN A 101 -7.19 23.40 -0.16
CA ASN A 101 -6.75 24.65 0.43
C ASN A 101 -7.36 25.84 -0.33
N GLU A 102 -7.00 27.06 0.07
CA GLU A 102 -7.49 28.29 -0.55
C GLU A 102 -7.11 28.45 -2.03
N PHE A 103 -6.09 27.71 -2.49
CA PHE A 103 -5.64 27.73 -3.88
C PHE A 103 -6.25 26.61 -4.72
N GLY A 104 -7.21 25.85 -4.16
CA GLY A 104 -7.84 24.74 -4.86
C GLY A 104 -7.03 23.47 -4.94
N GLN A 105 -5.92 23.39 -4.22
CA GLN A 105 -5.06 22.21 -4.18
C GLN A 105 -5.62 21.19 -3.20
N THR A 106 -5.72 19.93 -3.63
CA THR A 106 -6.18 18.85 -2.76
C THR A 106 -5.11 18.50 -1.73
N LEU A 107 -5.51 18.44 -0.47
CA LEU A 107 -4.60 18.17 0.65
C LEU A 107 -4.51 16.67 0.90
N TYR A 108 -3.83 15.96 0.01
CA TYR A 108 -3.57 14.53 0.20
C TYR A 108 -2.69 14.32 1.43
N PRO A 109 -2.94 13.28 2.25
CA PRO A 109 -2.20 13.06 3.50
C PRO A 109 -0.83 12.40 3.26
N ARG A 110 -0.06 12.86 2.28
CA ARG A 110 1.25 12.28 1.94
C ARG A 110 2.25 12.42 3.06
N TYR A 111 2.35 13.61 3.61
CA TYR A 111 3.27 13.88 4.72
C TYR A 111 2.87 13.07 5.95
N GLU A 112 1.60 13.10 6.29
CA GLU A 112 1.09 12.41 7.48
C GLU A 112 1.29 10.90 7.38
N LEU A 113 1.04 10.32 6.22
CA LEU A 113 1.27 8.89 6.00
C LEU A 113 2.76 8.55 6.02
N PHE A 114 3.58 9.35 5.35
CA PHE A 114 5.04 9.16 5.35
C PHE A 114 5.60 9.25 6.77
N LYS A 115 5.13 10.24 7.54
CA LYS A 115 5.56 10.40 8.93
C LYS A 115 5.20 9.17 9.78
N GLN A 116 4.00 8.66 9.62
CA GLN A 116 3.58 7.46 10.35
C GLN A 116 4.46 6.25 10.00
N ILE A 117 4.85 6.11 8.74
CA ILE A 117 5.77 5.06 8.30
C ILE A 117 7.14 5.23 8.98
N THR A 118 7.72 6.42 8.90
CA THR A 118 9.06 6.66 9.46
C THR A 118 9.06 6.61 10.99
N ASP A 119 7.95 6.96 11.63
CA ASP A 119 7.84 6.84 13.09
C ASP A 119 7.94 5.36 13.52
N VAL A 120 7.36 4.44 12.76
CA VAL A 120 7.50 3.00 13.03
C VAL A 120 8.94 2.55 12.83
N TYR A 121 9.59 3.00 11.76
CA TYR A 121 11.00 2.67 11.51
C TYR A 121 11.91 3.12 12.65
N ARG A 122 11.64 4.28 13.23
CA ARG A 122 12.45 4.81 14.33
C ARG A 122 12.18 4.13 15.67
N ALA A 123 10.93 3.71 15.88
CA ALA A 123 10.52 3.04 17.12
C ALA A 123 11.02 1.60 17.18
N ASP A 124 11.10 0.96 16.07
CA ASP A 124 11.39 -0.47 15.95
C ASP A 124 12.78 -0.71 15.37
#